data_c52d2247b0292eda7969c465d4ef9bf9
#
_entry.id   c52d2247b0292eda7969c465d4ef9bf9
#
_cell.length_a   1.000
_cell.length_b   1.000
_cell.length_c   1.000
_cell.angle_alpha   90.00
_cell.angle_beta   90.00
_cell.angle_gamma   90.00
#
_symmetry.space_group_name_H-M   'P 1'
#
loop_
_entity.id
_entity.type
_entity.pdbx_description
1 polymer ?
#
loop_
_entity_poly.entity_id
_entity_poly.type
_entity_poly.pdbx_seq_one_letter_code
_entity_poly.pdbx_strand_id
1 'polypeptide(L)'
;MTFSSCLRPSTTRNATPASPPAHALRASRHGSVLIFTTLWLFVVFAVAALSVDAGDWYYTRFQEQSAADAAAIAGAVTLAYPNATGANACTAATAVAAQNGFNTGSTTCTSTGNGYTVIITPDTATQTVTATISQTAPIFFSIAFGLISTAPTIAAQATASIQQDSSNPVCILALNGQAIINLLNITIRNCTIASNAPTVDAVQLSLAQVSYIHSLYSAGGICMVGTPSCQPNLLGELTTATGIQALLNDLLLSFQTPPQEFQLPVNNPFAPLNTMAFTAPAHPAPQITGVTLNLLLLKIQINVTAIYYPGTYNNTLATNALVTTFEPGTYILKNGLDIEGPGLTNITAPLLSALGISPNLIVSGQNVTFVVSGGTVQIGANPLSLGVGTSLITLTAPAVNSTSSALNGMLFDITSPVTTSINLGDVLNDLQGVIYAPNAPVSLGLVSVNLTLNPNPCEIVVAQSVTLPTAQAAINLPTSQAACQSDGVTIPYPQYVELTQ
;
A
#
# COMPACT_ATOMS: atom_id res chain seq x y z
N MET A 1 -54.64 12.08 16.82
CA MET A 1 -55.91 11.49 16.43
C MET A 1 -56.76 11.27 17.67
N THR A 2 -57.69 12.15 17.86
CA THR A 2 -59.12 12.01 18.17
C THR A 2 -59.46 11.18 19.41
N PHE A 3 -59.84 11.89 20.45
CA PHE A 3 -61.17 12.11 20.95
C PHE A 3 -61.99 10.86 21.31
N SER A 4 -62.41 10.78 22.58
CA SER A 4 -63.83 10.89 22.86
C SER A 4 -64.13 10.95 24.36
N SER A 5 -64.87 11.99 24.70
CA SER A 5 -65.57 12.25 25.91
C SER A 5 -66.80 11.31 26.04
N CYS A 6 -67.18 11.01 27.26
CA CYS A 6 -68.64 10.78 27.59
C CYS A 6 -68.94 11.09 29.04
N LEU A 7 -69.92 11.90 29.14
CA LEU A 7 -70.74 12.52 30.17
C LEU A 7 -71.39 11.58 31.19
N ARG A 8 -71.57 12.19 32.37
CA ARG A 8 -72.50 12.02 33.51
C ARG A 8 -73.87 11.30 33.28
N PRO A 9 -74.48 10.81 34.35
CA PRO A 9 -75.30 11.73 35.11
C PRO A 9 -75.40 11.57 36.65
N SER A 10 -75.88 12.63 37.25
CA SER A 10 -76.26 12.88 38.63
C SER A 10 -77.46 12.07 39.09
N THR A 11 -77.53 11.71 40.34
CA THR A 11 -78.78 11.56 41.12
C THR A 11 -78.56 11.97 42.58
N THR A 12 -79.38 12.92 42.93
CA THR A 12 -79.71 13.40 44.29
C THR A 12 -80.51 12.38 45.09
N ARG A 13 -80.27 12.24 46.42
CA ARG A 13 -81.35 12.32 47.42
C ARG A 13 -80.87 12.15 48.86
N ASN A 14 -81.21 13.19 49.62
CA ASN A 14 -81.84 13.23 50.92
C ASN A 14 -81.13 12.91 52.24
N ALA A 15 -81.17 13.95 53.01
CA ALA A 15 -80.75 14.07 54.44
C ALA A 15 -81.72 13.41 55.39
N THR A 16 -81.17 12.99 56.51
CA THR A 16 -81.85 13.09 57.83
C THR A 16 -80.79 12.93 58.96
N PRO A 17 -81.08 13.38 60.16
CA PRO A 17 -80.08 14.14 60.94
C PRO A 17 -79.58 13.45 62.22
N ALA A 18 -78.44 13.97 62.66
CA ALA A 18 -77.88 14.19 64.00
C ALA A 18 -77.97 13.13 65.09
N SER A 19 -76.78 12.77 65.56
CA SER A 19 -76.51 12.48 66.98
C SER A 19 -75.11 13.02 67.34
N PRO A 20 -74.87 13.55 68.55
CA PRO A 20 -73.74 14.36 68.83
C PRO A 20 -72.50 13.56 69.27
N PRO A 21 -71.40 14.22 69.45
CA PRO A 21 -70.04 13.71 69.18
C PRO A 21 -69.42 12.99 70.33
N ALA A 22 -68.91 11.80 70.10
CA ALA A 22 -67.89 11.24 70.88
C ALA A 22 -66.58 11.94 70.47
N HIS A 23 -66.02 12.74 71.43
CA HIS A 23 -64.69 13.29 71.31
C HIS A 23 -63.66 12.13 71.25
N ALA A 24 -63.46 11.55 70.02
CA ALA A 24 -62.29 10.76 69.81
C ALA A 24 -61.10 11.69 69.68
N LEU A 25 -60.27 11.70 70.66
CA LEU A 25 -58.93 12.26 70.59
C LEU A 25 -58.21 11.61 69.43
N ARG A 26 -58.30 12.25 68.27
CA ARG A 26 -57.44 11.95 67.14
C ARG A 26 -56.02 12.31 67.50
N ALA A 27 -55.27 11.35 68.05
CA ALA A 27 -53.84 11.46 68.22
C ALA A 27 -53.28 11.85 66.82
N SER A 28 -52.84 13.11 66.79
CA SER A 28 -52.21 13.66 65.55
C SER A 28 -50.99 12.86 65.22
N ARG A 29 -51.09 11.93 64.23
CA ARG A 29 -49.95 11.17 63.70
C ARG A 29 -49.14 11.97 62.69
N HIS A 30 -49.30 13.28 62.61
CA HIS A 30 -48.68 14.14 61.65
C HIS A 30 -47.14 14.28 61.86
N GLY A 31 -46.61 14.06 63.07
CA GLY A 31 -45.18 14.14 63.33
C GLY A 31 -44.35 12.98 62.77
N SER A 32 -44.93 11.76 62.74
CA SER A 32 -44.19 10.58 62.26
C SER A 32 -44.05 10.57 60.71
N VAL A 33 -45.05 11.11 60.01
CA VAL A 33 -44.97 11.21 58.54
C VAL A 33 -43.89 12.19 58.13
N LEU A 34 -43.75 13.31 58.80
CA LEU A 34 -42.73 14.32 58.47
C LEU A 34 -41.31 13.79 58.64
N ILE A 35 -41.05 13.05 59.75
CA ILE A 35 -39.75 12.41 59.95
C ILE A 35 -39.47 11.35 58.89
N PHE A 36 -40.48 10.57 58.53
CA PHE A 36 -40.35 9.51 57.53
C PHE A 36 -40.13 10.11 56.11
N THR A 37 -40.84 11.15 55.73
CA THR A 37 -40.69 11.84 54.49
C THR A 37 -39.33 12.54 54.36
N THR A 38 -38.83 13.18 55.42
CA THR A 38 -37.48 13.80 55.42
C THR A 38 -36.36 12.75 55.26
N LEU A 39 -36.52 11.60 55.90
CA LEU A 39 -35.53 10.51 55.77
C LEU A 39 -35.55 9.90 54.36
N TRP A 40 -36.71 9.68 53.79
CA TRP A 40 -36.87 9.24 52.39
C TRP A 40 -36.37 10.28 51.37
N LEU A 41 -36.60 11.55 51.63
CA LEU A 41 -36.12 12.63 50.76
C LEU A 41 -34.58 12.65 50.75
N PHE A 42 -33.96 12.42 51.88
CA PHE A 42 -32.48 12.31 51.96
C PHE A 42 -31.97 11.14 51.14
N VAL A 43 -32.57 9.95 51.16
CA VAL A 43 -32.22 8.79 50.37
C VAL A 43 -32.39 9.07 48.88
N VAL A 44 -33.54 9.69 48.48
CA VAL A 44 -33.78 10.05 47.11
C VAL A 44 -32.74 11.03 46.56
N PHE A 45 -32.35 12.04 47.35
CA PHE A 45 -31.29 12.98 46.93
C PHE A 45 -29.93 12.32 46.88
N ALA A 46 -29.60 11.38 47.76
CA ALA A 46 -28.34 10.64 47.73
C ALA A 46 -28.25 9.77 46.47
N VAL A 47 -29.34 9.08 46.07
CA VAL A 47 -29.40 8.30 44.83
C VAL A 47 -29.32 9.21 43.61
N ALA A 48 -30.01 10.35 43.59
CA ALA A 48 -29.94 11.31 42.52
C ALA A 48 -28.54 11.90 42.35
N ALA A 49 -27.86 12.24 43.45
CA ALA A 49 -26.48 12.72 43.48
C ALA A 49 -25.51 11.70 42.85
N LEU A 50 -25.62 10.43 43.26
CA LEU A 50 -24.80 9.36 42.71
C LEU A 50 -25.09 9.15 41.21
N SER A 51 -26.36 9.27 40.79
CA SER A 51 -26.73 9.11 39.37
C SER A 51 -26.13 10.19 38.47
N VAL A 52 -26.04 11.43 38.97
CA VAL A 52 -25.42 12.54 38.22
C VAL A 52 -23.92 12.31 38.09
N ASP A 53 -23.21 12.00 39.18
CA ASP A 53 -21.78 11.76 39.16
C ASP A 53 -21.44 10.53 38.29
N ALA A 54 -22.23 9.43 38.44
CA ALA A 54 -22.04 8.24 37.56
C ALA A 54 -22.30 8.53 36.11
N GLY A 55 -23.27 9.40 35.81
CA GLY A 55 -23.55 9.84 34.42
C GLY A 55 -22.39 10.62 33.80
N ASP A 56 -21.79 11.53 34.60
CA ASP A 56 -20.62 12.31 34.19
C ASP A 56 -19.41 11.42 34.00
N TRP A 57 -19.16 10.44 34.87
CA TRP A 57 -18.07 9.47 34.70
C TRP A 57 -18.25 8.58 33.46
N TYR A 58 -19.48 8.17 33.16
CA TYR A 58 -19.76 7.42 31.95
C TYR A 58 -19.51 8.25 30.70
N TYR A 59 -19.93 9.52 30.70
CA TYR A 59 -19.69 10.46 29.61
C TYR A 59 -18.18 10.73 29.41
N THR A 60 -17.46 10.95 30.50
CA THR A 60 -16.01 11.11 30.50
C THR A 60 -15.31 9.90 29.88
N ARG A 61 -15.69 8.68 30.29
CA ARG A 61 -15.13 7.45 29.73
C ARG A 61 -15.40 7.33 28.23
N PHE A 62 -16.58 7.73 27.79
CA PHE A 62 -16.91 7.72 26.37
C PHE A 62 -16.04 8.68 25.56
N GLN A 63 -15.77 9.89 26.10
CA GLN A 63 -14.84 10.83 25.47
C GLN A 63 -13.41 10.31 25.43
N GLU A 64 -12.94 9.73 26.52
CA GLU A 64 -11.60 9.11 26.61
C GLU A 64 -11.46 7.97 25.60
N GLN A 65 -12.49 7.12 25.46
CA GLN A 65 -12.47 6.02 24.50
C GLN A 65 -12.40 6.54 23.07
N SER A 66 -13.25 7.51 22.72
CA SER A 66 -13.21 8.12 21.39
C SER A 66 -11.87 8.76 21.06
N ALA A 67 -11.25 9.41 22.04
CA ALA A 67 -9.94 10.02 21.86
C ALA A 67 -8.81 8.97 21.79
N ALA A 68 -8.91 7.88 22.57
CA ALA A 68 -7.96 6.77 22.53
C ALA A 68 -8.03 6.03 21.18
N ASP A 69 -9.24 5.77 20.67
CA ASP A 69 -9.46 5.16 19.34
C ASP A 69 -8.81 6.02 18.24
N ALA A 70 -9.10 7.32 18.25
CA ALA A 70 -8.54 8.24 17.26
C ALA A 70 -7.01 8.35 17.37
N ALA A 71 -6.47 8.39 18.58
CA ALA A 71 -5.03 8.47 18.83
C ALA A 71 -4.32 7.17 18.39
N ALA A 72 -4.88 6.00 18.70
CA ALA A 72 -4.32 4.71 18.29
C ALA A 72 -4.27 4.59 16.76
N ILE A 73 -5.36 4.96 16.07
CA ILE A 73 -5.40 4.99 14.60
C ILE A 73 -4.33 5.93 14.04
N ALA A 74 -4.21 7.16 14.55
CA ALA A 74 -3.24 8.13 14.06
C ALA A 74 -1.80 7.65 14.24
N GLY A 75 -1.50 7.01 15.37
CA GLY A 75 -0.21 6.39 15.63
C GLY A 75 0.07 5.23 14.66
N ALA A 76 -0.89 4.34 14.45
CA ALA A 76 -0.75 3.21 13.54
C ALA A 76 -0.60 3.65 12.08
N VAL A 77 -1.40 4.63 11.63
CA VAL A 77 -1.25 5.25 10.30
C VAL A 77 0.18 5.78 10.11
N THR A 78 0.73 6.43 11.14
CA THR A 78 2.09 6.96 11.05
C THR A 78 3.13 5.85 10.93
N LEU A 79 2.97 4.70 11.62
CA LEU A 79 3.88 3.56 11.52
C LEU A 79 3.85 2.88 10.14
N ALA A 80 2.76 3.01 9.40
CA ALA A 80 2.64 2.44 8.04
C ALA A 80 3.56 3.12 7.02
N TYR A 81 4.05 4.34 7.30
CA TYR A 81 4.94 5.05 6.38
C TYR A 81 6.39 4.54 6.47
N PRO A 82 7.12 4.48 5.35
CA PRO A 82 8.51 4.08 5.32
C PRO A 82 9.38 4.94 6.26
N ASN A 83 10.28 4.30 6.99
CA ASN A 83 11.19 4.94 7.97
C ASN A 83 10.50 5.61 9.17
N ALA A 84 9.21 5.37 9.41
CA ALA A 84 8.55 5.84 10.61
C ALA A 84 9.12 5.14 11.84
N THR A 85 9.22 5.88 12.92
CA THR A 85 9.70 5.39 14.22
C THR A 85 8.56 5.40 15.24
N GLY A 86 8.72 4.65 16.32
CA GLY A 86 7.78 4.74 17.45
C GLY A 86 7.61 6.17 17.98
N ALA A 87 8.66 7.00 17.92
CA ALA A 87 8.58 8.41 18.31
C ALA A 87 7.66 9.23 17.38
N ASN A 88 7.69 8.95 16.07
CA ASN A 88 6.78 9.60 15.12
C ASN A 88 5.33 9.21 15.42
N ALA A 89 5.06 7.93 15.69
CA ALA A 89 3.74 7.45 16.08
C ALA A 89 3.24 8.11 17.38
N CYS A 90 4.12 8.25 18.39
CA CYS A 90 3.77 8.96 19.62
C CYS A 90 3.38 10.43 19.35
N THR A 91 4.17 11.12 18.52
CA THR A 91 3.90 12.53 18.19
C THR A 91 2.54 12.68 17.49
N ALA A 92 2.23 11.83 16.52
CA ALA A 92 0.95 11.86 15.81
C ALA A 92 -0.23 11.51 16.72
N ALA A 93 -0.10 10.44 17.51
CA ALA A 93 -1.14 9.99 18.42
C ALA A 93 -1.45 11.01 19.52
N THR A 94 -0.43 11.62 20.15
CA THR A 94 -0.63 12.65 21.19
C THR A 94 -1.20 13.94 20.60
N ALA A 95 -0.85 14.31 19.37
CA ALA A 95 -1.43 15.46 18.69
C ALA A 95 -2.95 15.26 18.46
N VAL A 96 -3.36 14.05 18.03
CA VAL A 96 -4.77 13.72 17.83
C VAL A 96 -5.52 13.62 19.16
N ALA A 97 -4.91 13.06 20.22
CA ALA A 97 -5.50 13.10 21.56
C ALA A 97 -5.75 14.54 22.03
N ALA A 98 -4.79 15.45 21.76
CA ALA A 98 -4.92 16.88 22.11
C ALA A 98 -6.05 17.56 21.33
N GLN A 99 -6.24 17.23 20.03
CA GLN A 99 -7.36 17.73 19.21
C GLN A 99 -8.72 17.25 19.74
N ASN A 100 -8.76 16.07 20.36
CA ASN A 100 -9.96 15.51 21.00
C ASN A 100 -10.14 16.00 22.47
N GLY A 101 -9.41 17.00 22.90
CA GLY A 101 -9.58 17.64 24.21
C GLY A 101 -8.59 17.19 25.30
N PHE A 102 -7.75 16.21 25.05
CA PHE A 102 -6.78 15.65 26.03
C PHE A 102 -5.37 16.20 25.81
N ASN A 103 -5.26 17.53 25.88
CA ASN A 103 -3.99 18.23 25.64
C ASN A 103 -3.12 18.25 26.91
N THR A 104 -2.05 17.49 26.92
CA THR A 104 -1.05 17.45 28.00
C THR A 104 0.06 18.49 27.85
N GLY A 105 0.12 19.20 26.73
CA GLY A 105 1.20 20.14 26.40
C GLY A 105 2.51 19.49 25.96
N SER A 106 2.53 18.17 25.76
CA SER A 106 3.69 17.39 25.32
C SER A 106 3.30 16.40 24.22
N THR A 107 4.25 16.06 23.37
CA THR A 107 4.07 15.08 22.27
C THR A 107 4.89 13.80 22.49
N THR A 108 5.35 13.56 23.71
CA THR A 108 6.09 12.34 24.07
C THR A 108 5.16 11.15 24.26
N CYS A 109 5.70 9.93 24.15
CA CYS A 109 4.94 8.68 24.29
C CYS A 109 4.22 8.55 25.65
N THR A 110 4.76 9.16 26.69
CA THR A 110 4.09 9.30 27.98
C THR A 110 4.06 10.77 28.35
N SER A 111 2.88 11.33 28.45
CA SER A 111 2.72 12.74 28.76
C SER A 111 1.62 12.94 29.78
N THR A 112 1.88 13.81 30.76
CA THR A 112 0.94 14.18 31.82
C THR A 112 0.90 15.70 31.94
N GLY A 113 -0.28 16.27 31.91
CA GLY A 113 -0.49 17.71 32.03
C GLY A 113 -1.98 18.06 32.00
N ASN A 114 -2.34 19.21 32.54
CA ASN A 114 -3.72 19.70 32.56
C ASN A 114 -4.76 18.72 33.17
N GLY A 115 -4.33 17.82 34.08
CA GLY A 115 -5.20 16.81 34.69
C GLY A 115 -5.40 15.54 33.86
N TYR A 116 -4.76 15.44 32.73
CA TYR A 116 -4.80 14.28 31.83
C TYR A 116 -3.48 13.50 31.83
N THR A 117 -3.56 12.22 31.57
CA THR A 117 -2.40 11.37 31.27
C THR A 117 -2.67 10.65 29.96
N VAL A 118 -1.76 10.79 29.01
CA VAL A 118 -1.80 10.14 27.70
C VAL A 118 -0.57 9.26 27.59
N ILE A 119 -0.77 7.96 27.38
CA ILE A 119 0.30 6.96 27.19
C ILE A 119 0.09 6.31 25.84
N ILE A 120 1.09 6.44 24.98
CA ILE A 120 1.12 5.80 23.65
C ILE A 120 2.22 4.76 23.67
N THR A 121 1.87 3.53 23.34
CA THR A 121 2.81 2.40 23.28
C THR A 121 2.84 1.86 21.85
N PRO A 122 3.76 2.33 20.99
CA PRO A 122 3.97 1.79 19.67
C PRO A 122 4.82 0.52 19.76
N ASP A 123 4.39 -0.52 19.06
CA ASP A 123 5.17 -1.73 18.80
C ASP A 123 5.45 -1.82 17.32
N THR A 124 6.70 -1.56 16.95
CA THR A 124 7.14 -1.59 15.54
C THR A 124 7.32 -3.02 15.02
N ALA A 125 7.46 -4.02 15.90
CA ALA A 125 7.60 -5.42 15.49
C ALA A 125 6.26 -6.03 15.08
N THR A 126 5.21 -5.74 15.85
CA THR A 126 3.84 -6.19 15.56
C THR A 126 3.02 -5.17 14.76
N GLN A 127 3.60 -4.01 14.49
CA GLN A 127 2.94 -2.89 13.80
C GLN A 127 1.62 -2.49 14.47
N THR A 128 1.63 -2.39 15.80
CA THR A 128 0.48 -1.98 16.60
C THR A 128 0.78 -0.73 17.39
N VAL A 129 -0.27 0.05 17.68
CA VAL A 129 -0.18 1.21 18.58
C VAL A 129 -1.31 1.12 19.59
N THR A 130 -0.95 1.12 20.86
CA THR A 130 -1.90 1.19 21.97
C THR A 130 -1.89 2.60 22.56
N ALA A 131 -3.07 3.22 22.62
CA ALA A 131 -3.27 4.52 23.26
C ALA A 131 -4.10 4.34 24.53
N THR A 132 -3.60 4.86 25.65
CA THR A 132 -4.32 4.90 26.92
C THR A 132 -4.46 6.35 27.36
N ILE A 133 -5.70 6.78 27.58
CA ILE A 133 -6.03 8.12 28.05
C ILE A 133 -6.71 8.00 29.39
N SER A 134 -6.31 8.82 30.36
CA SER A 134 -6.91 8.83 31.68
C SER A 134 -6.94 10.21 32.26
N GLN A 135 -7.99 10.45 33.09
CA GLN A 135 -8.13 11.65 33.90
C GLN A 135 -8.77 11.35 35.24
N THR A 136 -8.54 12.24 36.20
CA THR A 136 -9.26 12.21 37.46
C THR A 136 -10.61 12.89 37.28
N ALA A 137 -11.70 12.12 37.43
CA ALA A 137 -13.04 12.65 37.22
C ALA A 137 -13.50 13.46 38.42
N PRO A 138 -14.16 14.60 38.21
CA PRO A 138 -14.69 15.38 39.32
C PRO A 138 -15.80 14.63 40.05
N ILE A 139 -15.97 14.95 41.36
CA ILE A 139 -17.11 14.53 42.14
C ILE A 139 -17.92 15.79 42.46
N PHE A 140 -19.18 15.83 42.04
CA PHE A 140 -20.02 17.02 42.17
C PHE A 140 -20.91 16.92 43.46
N PHE A 141 -21.60 15.82 43.56
CA PHE A 141 -22.65 15.69 44.61
C PHE A 141 -22.43 14.55 45.58
N SER A 142 -21.86 13.44 45.17
CA SER A 142 -21.66 12.26 46.03
C SER A 142 -20.83 12.54 47.27
N ILE A 143 -19.90 13.51 47.21
CA ILE A 143 -19.07 13.92 48.33
C ILE A 143 -19.90 14.57 49.44
N ALA A 144 -20.96 15.32 49.11
CA ALA A 144 -21.83 16.00 50.07
C ALA A 144 -22.63 15.02 50.92
N PHE A 145 -22.89 13.82 50.43
CA PHE A 145 -23.56 12.73 51.11
C PHE A 145 -22.61 11.70 51.73
N GLY A 146 -21.31 11.93 51.65
CA GLY A 146 -20.28 11.01 52.18
C GLY A 146 -20.23 9.66 51.47
N LEU A 147 -20.77 9.56 50.24
CA LEU A 147 -20.83 8.31 49.46
C LEU A 147 -19.48 7.97 48.86
N ILE A 148 -18.74 8.98 48.38
CA ILE A 148 -17.42 8.84 47.80
C ILE A 148 -16.53 9.95 48.32
N SER A 149 -15.34 9.60 48.82
CA SER A 149 -14.39 10.55 49.40
C SER A 149 -13.20 10.88 48.50
N THR A 150 -12.92 10.06 47.50
CA THR A 150 -11.79 10.24 46.58
C THR A 150 -12.28 10.23 45.13
N ALA A 151 -11.81 11.21 44.35
CA ALA A 151 -12.13 11.28 42.92
C ALA A 151 -11.60 10.05 42.20
N PRO A 152 -12.44 9.33 41.43
CA PRO A 152 -11.99 8.16 40.66
C PRO A 152 -11.14 8.59 39.47
N THR A 153 -10.13 7.79 39.15
CA THR A 153 -9.44 7.91 37.88
C THR A 153 -10.18 7.07 36.85
N ILE A 154 -10.65 7.71 35.80
CA ILE A 154 -11.27 7.06 34.66
C ILE A 154 -10.19 6.87 33.59
N ALA A 155 -10.18 5.73 32.93
CA ALA A 155 -9.23 5.43 31.89
C ALA A 155 -9.91 4.66 30.76
N ALA A 156 -9.51 4.96 29.52
CA ALA A 156 -9.87 4.22 28.34
C ALA A 156 -8.63 3.83 27.54
N GLN A 157 -8.70 2.71 26.85
CA GLN A 157 -7.60 2.17 26.07
C GLN A 157 -8.12 1.70 24.73
N ALA A 158 -7.32 1.94 23.69
CA ALA A 158 -7.56 1.42 22.34
C ALA A 158 -6.25 0.92 21.74
N THR A 159 -6.34 -0.11 20.93
CA THR A 159 -5.20 -0.61 20.15
C THR A 159 -5.59 -0.64 18.68
N ALA A 160 -4.75 -0.08 17.84
CA ALA A 160 -4.87 -0.14 16.40
C ALA A 160 -3.72 -0.97 15.82
N SER A 161 -4.01 -1.78 14.82
CA SER A 161 -3.04 -2.60 14.10
C SER A 161 -3.07 -2.32 12.61
N ILE A 162 -1.91 -2.44 11.96
CA ILE A 162 -1.80 -2.39 10.50
C ILE A 162 -2.06 -3.79 9.98
N GLN A 163 -3.06 -3.91 9.11
CA GLN A 163 -3.43 -5.14 8.44
C GLN A 163 -3.11 -5.07 6.95
N GLN A 164 -2.94 -6.22 6.31
CA GLN A 164 -2.73 -6.32 4.86
C GLN A 164 -3.98 -6.86 4.17
N ASP A 165 -4.36 -6.21 3.08
CA ASP A 165 -5.44 -6.72 2.22
C ASP A 165 -4.88 -7.77 1.26
N SER A 166 -4.90 -9.02 1.68
CA SER A 166 -4.40 -10.16 0.88
C SER A 166 -5.23 -10.47 -0.37
N SER A 167 -6.38 -9.83 -0.55
CA SER A 167 -7.22 -10.03 -1.74
C SER A 167 -6.73 -9.26 -2.95
N ASN A 168 -5.90 -8.24 -2.75
CA ASN A 168 -5.40 -7.34 -3.79
C ASN A 168 -3.86 -7.34 -3.87
N PRO A 169 -3.23 -8.41 -4.40
CA PRO A 169 -1.78 -8.47 -4.55
C PRO A 169 -1.27 -7.35 -5.47
N VAL A 170 -0.15 -6.74 -5.11
CA VAL A 170 0.48 -5.68 -5.90
C VAL A 170 1.57 -6.26 -6.79
N CYS A 171 1.45 -6.07 -8.11
CA CYS A 171 2.48 -6.51 -9.06
C CYS A 171 3.35 -5.36 -9.57
N ILE A 172 2.87 -4.13 -9.52
CA ILE A 172 3.66 -2.94 -9.86
C ILE A 172 3.58 -1.96 -8.71
N LEU A 173 4.72 -1.65 -8.09
CA LEU A 173 4.84 -0.74 -6.98
C LEU A 173 5.87 0.36 -7.27
N ALA A 174 5.42 1.60 -7.36
CA ALA A 174 6.28 2.78 -7.34
C ALA A 174 6.49 3.22 -5.89
N LEU A 175 7.74 3.24 -5.40
CA LEU A 175 8.06 3.46 -3.99
C LEU A 175 8.03 4.95 -3.58
N ASN A 176 8.62 5.82 -4.38
CA ASN A 176 8.77 7.24 -4.05
C ASN A 176 8.38 8.17 -5.21
N GLY A 177 8.18 7.62 -6.38
CA GLY A 177 7.86 8.34 -7.60
C GLY A 177 6.51 7.94 -8.17
N GLN A 178 6.21 8.49 -9.32
CA GLN A 178 4.95 8.27 -10.01
C GLN A 178 4.88 6.89 -10.66
N ALA A 179 3.68 6.31 -10.70
CA ALA A 179 3.34 5.25 -11.62
C ALA A 179 2.63 5.87 -12.84
N ILE A 180 3.34 5.94 -13.97
CA ILE A 180 2.82 6.55 -15.22
C ILE A 180 2.34 5.46 -16.16
N ILE A 181 1.05 5.47 -16.45
CA ILE A 181 0.39 4.46 -17.28
C ILE A 181 -0.07 5.12 -18.59
N ASN A 182 0.80 5.13 -19.59
CA ASN A 182 0.56 5.78 -20.89
C ASN A 182 0.09 4.81 -21.98
N LEU A 183 -0.56 3.70 -21.64
CA LEU A 183 -0.74 2.59 -22.56
C LEU A 183 -2.06 2.60 -23.32
N LEU A 184 -1.95 2.18 -24.58
CA LEU A 184 -3.02 1.65 -25.43
C LEU A 184 -3.12 0.14 -25.19
N ASN A 185 -4.29 -0.39 -24.78
CA ASN A 185 -4.56 -1.82 -24.61
C ASN A 185 -3.80 -2.56 -23.49
N ILE A 186 -3.88 -2.07 -22.26
CA ILE A 186 -3.38 -2.82 -21.10
C ILE A 186 -4.42 -3.83 -20.62
N THR A 187 -3.96 -5.04 -20.34
CA THR A 187 -4.72 -6.04 -19.59
C THR A 187 -3.87 -6.50 -18.38
N ILE A 188 -4.19 -6.01 -17.21
CA ILE A 188 -3.57 -6.41 -15.95
C ILE A 188 -4.60 -7.19 -15.15
N ARG A 189 -4.41 -8.50 -15.06
CA ARG A 189 -5.33 -9.42 -14.37
C ARG A 189 -4.75 -9.86 -13.04
N ASN A 190 -5.63 -9.95 -12.04
CA ASN A 190 -5.33 -10.52 -10.73
C ASN A 190 -4.25 -9.79 -9.91
N CYS A 191 -3.89 -8.55 -10.27
CA CYS A 191 -2.97 -7.76 -9.46
C CYS A 191 -3.23 -6.25 -9.56
N THR A 192 -2.72 -5.54 -8.58
CA THR A 192 -2.88 -4.11 -8.37
C THR A 192 -1.64 -3.36 -8.82
N ILE A 193 -1.83 -2.18 -9.42
CA ILE A 193 -0.78 -1.18 -9.61
C ILE A 193 -0.84 -0.21 -8.43
N ALA A 194 0.27 0.01 -7.76
CA ALA A 194 0.33 0.88 -6.60
C ALA A 194 1.42 1.94 -6.70
N SER A 195 1.18 3.09 -6.06
CA SER A 195 2.19 4.13 -5.83
C SER A 195 2.17 4.59 -4.38
N ASN A 196 3.34 4.61 -3.76
CA ASN A 196 3.56 5.15 -2.41
C ASN A 196 3.92 6.64 -2.41
N ALA A 197 3.96 7.29 -3.58
CA ALA A 197 4.20 8.73 -3.65
C ALA A 197 3.03 9.49 -3.01
N PRO A 198 3.29 10.47 -2.11
CA PRO A 198 2.23 11.23 -1.44
C PRO A 198 1.73 12.41 -2.30
N THR A 199 2.14 12.51 -3.56
CA THR A 199 1.80 13.60 -4.46
C THR A 199 0.41 13.42 -5.07
N VAL A 200 -0.22 14.51 -5.49
CA VAL A 200 -1.56 14.47 -6.11
C VAL A 200 -1.58 13.75 -7.45
N ASP A 201 -0.42 13.57 -8.05
CA ASP A 201 -0.18 12.90 -9.33
C ASP A 201 0.60 11.60 -9.17
N ALA A 202 0.45 10.92 -8.04
CA ALA A 202 1.17 9.69 -7.72
C ALA A 202 0.93 8.57 -8.74
N VAL A 203 -0.28 8.49 -9.29
CA VAL A 203 -0.59 7.63 -10.44
C VAL A 203 -1.13 8.50 -11.57
N GLN A 204 -0.54 8.38 -12.75
CA GLN A 204 -0.98 9.09 -13.95
C GLN A 204 -1.51 8.10 -15.00
N LEU A 205 -2.74 8.31 -15.46
CA LEU A 205 -3.41 7.49 -16.46
C LEU A 205 -3.53 8.24 -17.78
N SER A 206 -3.18 7.61 -18.90
CA SER A 206 -3.53 8.09 -20.24
C SER A 206 -4.83 7.45 -20.70
N LEU A 207 -5.78 8.25 -21.20
CA LEU A 207 -7.13 7.83 -21.58
C LEU A 207 -7.24 7.01 -22.87
N ALA A 208 -6.15 6.77 -23.56
CA ALA A 208 -6.20 6.14 -24.87
C ALA A 208 -6.32 4.61 -24.79
N GLN A 209 -7.47 4.06 -24.41
CA GLN A 209 -7.82 2.64 -24.45
C GLN A 209 -7.19 1.74 -23.36
N VAL A 210 -7.62 1.90 -22.14
CA VAL A 210 -7.41 0.90 -21.07
C VAL A 210 -8.42 -0.24 -21.28
N SER A 211 -7.95 -1.46 -21.51
CA SER A 211 -8.84 -2.60 -21.74
C SER A 211 -9.28 -3.29 -20.47
N TYR A 212 -8.41 -3.42 -19.47
CA TYR A 212 -8.72 -4.04 -18.18
C TYR A 212 -7.60 -3.83 -17.17
N ILE A 213 -7.94 -3.28 -16.00
CA ILE A 213 -7.04 -3.18 -14.84
C ILE A 213 -7.78 -3.74 -13.62
N HIS A 214 -7.13 -4.64 -12.86
CA HIS A 214 -7.73 -5.22 -11.67
C HIS A 214 -8.00 -4.15 -10.62
N SER A 215 -7.00 -3.39 -10.21
CA SER A 215 -7.10 -2.34 -9.20
C SER A 215 -5.98 -1.31 -9.35
N LEU A 216 -6.28 -0.07 -8.95
CA LEU A 216 -5.29 0.99 -8.74
C LEU A 216 -5.32 1.41 -7.27
N TYR A 217 -4.14 1.57 -6.68
CA TYR A 217 -3.97 1.93 -5.29
C TYR A 217 -2.90 3.01 -5.15
N SER A 218 -3.20 4.10 -4.46
CA SER A 218 -2.29 5.23 -4.34
C SER A 218 -2.27 5.82 -2.93
N ALA A 219 -1.07 6.06 -2.42
CA ALA A 219 -0.90 6.84 -1.20
C ALA A 219 -1.14 8.35 -1.44
N GLY A 220 -1.01 8.81 -2.67
CA GLY A 220 -1.41 10.13 -3.13
C GLY A 220 -2.65 10.10 -4.01
N GLY A 221 -2.74 11.05 -4.95
CA GLY A 221 -3.84 11.12 -5.90
C GLY A 221 -3.62 10.30 -7.17
N ILE A 222 -4.69 10.07 -7.91
CA ILE A 222 -4.71 9.45 -9.23
C ILE A 222 -5.22 10.48 -10.21
N CYS A 223 -4.47 10.81 -11.25
CA CYS A 223 -4.87 11.79 -12.23
C CYS A 223 -4.69 11.36 -13.67
N MET A 224 -5.28 12.14 -14.58
CA MET A 224 -5.23 11.88 -16.00
C MET A 224 -4.10 12.66 -16.66
N VAL A 225 -3.32 12.01 -17.52
CA VAL A 225 -2.25 12.65 -18.29
C VAL A 225 -2.85 13.71 -19.22
N GLY A 226 -2.32 14.92 -19.15
CA GLY A 226 -2.71 16.04 -20.01
C GLY A 226 -3.74 17.00 -19.43
N THR A 227 -4.20 16.80 -18.19
CA THR A 227 -4.96 17.82 -17.46
C THR A 227 -4.01 18.83 -16.83
N PRO A 228 -4.24 20.15 -16.99
CA PRO A 228 -3.31 21.17 -16.47
C PRO A 228 -3.30 21.29 -14.94
N SER A 229 -4.21 20.64 -14.27
CA SER A 229 -4.26 20.54 -12.81
C SER A 229 -4.78 19.17 -12.43
N CYS A 230 -3.90 18.34 -11.92
CA CYS A 230 -4.26 17.11 -11.24
C CYS A 230 -5.08 17.48 -10.00
N GLN A 231 -6.40 17.30 -10.04
CA GLN A 231 -7.24 17.53 -8.88
C GLN A 231 -7.35 16.23 -8.09
N PRO A 232 -7.25 16.26 -6.77
CA PRO A 232 -7.45 15.07 -5.95
C PRO A 232 -8.92 14.67 -5.97
N ASN A 233 -9.31 13.90 -6.88
CA ASN A 233 -10.60 13.21 -7.00
C ASN A 233 -10.88 12.83 -8.45
N LEU A 234 -10.28 11.76 -8.92
CA LEU A 234 -10.50 11.24 -10.27
C LEU A 234 -12.00 11.08 -10.58
N LEU A 235 -12.78 10.56 -9.62
CA LEU A 235 -14.24 10.41 -9.75
C LEU A 235 -14.98 11.74 -9.82
N GLY A 236 -14.50 12.79 -9.14
CA GLY A 236 -15.11 14.13 -9.17
C GLY A 236 -14.79 14.89 -10.46
N GLU A 237 -13.56 14.80 -10.96
CA GLU A 237 -13.17 15.40 -12.26
C GLU A 237 -13.92 14.77 -13.40
N LEU A 238 -14.16 13.50 -13.32
CA LEU A 238 -14.82 12.71 -14.34
C LEU A 238 -16.34 13.02 -14.41
N THR A 239 -16.96 13.45 -13.33
CA THR A 239 -18.40 13.84 -13.33
C THR A 239 -18.67 15.24 -13.87
N THR A 240 -17.66 16.12 -13.93
CA THR A 240 -17.83 17.52 -14.32
C THR A 240 -17.48 17.82 -15.80
N ALA A 241 -16.78 16.92 -16.49
CA ALA A 241 -16.41 17.12 -17.88
C ALA A 241 -17.49 16.63 -18.83
N THR A 242 -18.30 17.56 -19.34
CA THR A 242 -19.29 17.34 -20.40
C THR A 242 -18.62 16.82 -21.66
N GLY A 243 -18.88 15.57 -22.02
CA GLY A 243 -18.38 14.90 -23.22
C GLY A 243 -17.49 13.68 -22.93
N ILE A 244 -17.05 13.51 -21.71
CA ILE A 244 -16.16 12.40 -21.31
C ILE A 244 -16.95 11.25 -20.66
N GLN A 245 -18.24 11.41 -20.36
CA GLN A 245 -19.05 10.40 -19.67
C GLN A 245 -19.13 9.03 -20.38
N ALA A 246 -19.06 9.00 -21.71
CA ALA A 246 -19.05 7.72 -22.44
C ALA A 246 -17.67 7.03 -22.31
N LEU A 247 -16.59 7.79 -22.43
CA LEU A 247 -15.21 7.29 -22.20
C LEU A 247 -15.00 6.85 -20.75
N LEU A 248 -15.68 7.47 -19.83
CA LEU A 248 -15.68 7.19 -18.40
C LEU A 248 -16.34 5.89 -18.03
N ASN A 249 -17.53 5.65 -18.60
CA ASN A 249 -18.23 4.39 -18.41
C ASN A 249 -17.39 3.24 -18.92
N ASP A 250 -16.70 3.41 -20.06
CA ASP A 250 -15.78 2.41 -20.60
C ASP A 250 -14.53 2.26 -19.70
N LEU A 251 -13.99 3.34 -19.16
CA LEU A 251 -12.85 3.30 -18.24
C LEU A 251 -13.22 2.70 -16.88
N LEU A 252 -14.34 3.10 -16.28
CA LEU A 252 -14.83 2.55 -15.02
C LEU A 252 -15.22 1.06 -15.13
N LEU A 253 -15.73 0.65 -16.28
CA LEU A 253 -16.01 -0.76 -16.59
C LEU A 253 -14.72 -1.58 -16.79
N SER A 254 -13.59 -0.92 -17.02
CA SER A 254 -12.28 -1.55 -17.15
C SER A 254 -11.63 -1.91 -15.83
N PHE A 255 -12.06 -1.33 -14.71
CA PHE A 255 -11.56 -1.67 -13.38
C PHE A 255 -12.44 -2.73 -12.72
N GLN A 256 -11.82 -3.79 -12.22
CA GLN A 256 -12.53 -4.80 -11.42
C GLN A 256 -12.90 -4.25 -10.04
N THR A 257 -12.01 -3.45 -9.45
CA THR A 257 -12.25 -2.72 -8.20
C THR A 257 -12.04 -1.22 -8.44
N PRO A 258 -12.87 -0.34 -7.84
CA PRO A 258 -12.69 1.09 -7.99
C PRO A 258 -11.29 1.54 -7.57
N PRO A 259 -10.69 2.52 -8.29
CA PRO A 259 -9.42 3.12 -7.88
C PRO A 259 -9.47 3.70 -6.48
N GLN A 260 -8.43 3.49 -5.68
CA GLN A 260 -8.33 3.93 -4.29
C GLN A 260 -7.21 4.97 -4.16
N GLU A 261 -7.58 6.18 -3.75
CA GLU A 261 -6.69 7.33 -3.56
C GLU A 261 -6.48 7.65 -2.09
N PHE A 262 -5.34 8.27 -1.76
CA PHE A 262 -4.99 8.72 -0.40
C PHE A 262 -5.05 7.60 0.65
N GLN A 263 -4.57 6.45 0.26
CA GLN A 263 -4.51 5.26 1.10
C GLN A 263 -3.16 5.18 1.85
N LEU A 264 -3.02 4.19 2.72
CA LEU A 264 -1.73 3.91 3.34
C LEU A 264 -0.71 3.43 2.29
N PRO A 265 0.58 3.73 2.46
CA PRO A 265 1.59 3.19 1.56
C PRO A 265 1.62 1.66 1.63
N VAL A 266 1.86 1.03 0.47
CA VAL A 266 2.08 -0.41 0.36
C VAL A 266 3.43 -0.77 1.00
N ASN A 267 3.47 -1.81 1.82
CA ASN A 267 4.73 -2.28 2.39
C ASN A 267 5.67 -2.82 1.31
N ASN A 268 6.96 -2.46 1.39
CA ASN A 268 8.00 -2.98 0.51
C ASN A 268 8.68 -4.21 1.14
N PRO A 269 8.34 -5.44 0.74
CA PRO A 269 8.91 -6.63 1.33
C PRO A 269 10.38 -6.83 0.97
N PHE A 270 10.87 -6.15 -0.07
CA PHE A 270 12.25 -6.24 -0.56
C PHE A 270 13.18 -5.19 0.08
N ALA A 271 12.68 -4.33 0.96
CA ALA A 271 13.49 -3.29 1.62
C ALA A 271 14.78 -3.83 2.31
N PRO A 272 14.81 -5.03 2.90
CA PRO A 272 16.04 -5.58 3.47
C PRO A 272 17.19 -5.75 2.47
N LEU A 273 16.90 -5.94 1.16
CA LEU A 273 17.94 -6.05 0.12
C LEU A 273 18.78 -4.78 -0.02
N ASN A 274 18.25 -3.62 0.33
CA ASN A 274 18.98 -2.34 0.24
C ASN A 274 20.27 -2.29 1.07
N THR A 275 20.37 -3.13 2.09
CA THR A 275 21.53 -3.20 3.00
C THR A 275 22.36 -4.47 2.83
N MET A 276 21.93 -5.38 1.94
CA MET A 276 22.63 -6.63 1.69
C MET A 276 23.72 -6.45 0.63
N ALA A 277 24.86 -7.08 0.86
CA ALA A 277 25.94 -7.17 -0.11
C ALA A 277 26.10 -8.62 -0.56
N PHE A 278 25.98 -8.84 -1.86
CA PHE A 278 26.16 -10.16 -2.45
C PHE A 278 27.54 -10.29 -3.07
N THR A 279 28.13 -11.48 -2.93
CA THR A 279 29.45 -11.81 -3.50
C THR A 279 29.36 -13.12 -4.25
N ALA A 280 30.03 -13.19 -5.39
CA ALA A 280 30.21 -14.40 -6.16
C ALA A 280 31.68 -14.49 -6.64
N PRO A 281 32.20 -15.68 -6.96
CA PRO A 281 33.51 -15.82 -7.58
C PRO A 281 33.56 -15.06 -8.91
N ALA A 282 34.79 -14.87 -9.42
CA ALA A 282 34.96 -14.33 -10.76
C ALA A 282 34.32 -15.27 -11.79
N HIS A 283 33.63 -14.69 -12.77
CA HIS A 283 32.98 -15.47 -13.83
C HIS A 283 34.04 -16.18 -14.72
N PRO A 284 33.75 -17.37 -15.24
CA PRO A 284 34.52 -17.96 -16.32
C PRO A 284 34.45 -17.08 -17.58
N ALA A 285 35.45 -17.18 -18.46
CA ALA A 285 35.41 -16.44 -19.73
C ALA A 285 34.17 -16.80 -20.56
N PRO A 286 33.46 -15.84 -21.11
CA PRO A 286 32.34 -16.12 -22.01
C PRO A 286 32.80 -16.93 -23.23
N GLN A 287 31.99 -17.88 -23.64
CA GLN A 287 32.20 -18.62 -24.88
C GLN A 287 31.50 -17.88 -26.03
N ILE A 288 32.29 -17.31 -26.93
CA ILE A 288 31.75 -16.54 -28.06
C ILE A 288 32.17 -17.25 -29.35
N THR A 289 31.20 -17.57 -30.20
CA THR A 289 31.44 -18.07 -31.54
C THR A 289 30.95 -17.06 -32.57
N GLY A 290 31.73 -16.85 -33.60
CA GLY A 290 31.39 -15.87 -34.64
C GLY A 290 31.84 -16.30 -36.03
N VAL A 291 31.31 -15.61 -37.03
CA VAL A 291 31.66 -15.75 -38.42
C VAL A 291 32.47 -14.53 -38.85
N THR A 292 33.60 -14.75 -39.49
CA THR A 292 34.38 -13.67 -40.09
C THR A 292 34.07 -13.59 -41.59
N LEU A 293 33.50 -12.48 -42.02
CA LEU A 293 33.25 -12.18 -43.43
C LEU A 293 34.44 -11.41 -44.00
N ASN A 294 35.11 -11.99 -44.99
CA ASN A 294 36.15 -11.31 -45.73
C ASN A 294 35.57 -10.72 -47.02
N LEU A 295 35.16 -9.48 -46.98
CA LEU A 295 34.69 -8.71 -48.15
C LEU A 295 35.89 -7.90 -48.67
N LEU A 296 36.44 -8.25 -49.80
CA LEU A 296 37.50 -7.65 -50.62
C LEU A 296 38.43 -6.60 -49.93
N LEU A 297 37.95 -5.74 -49.10
CA LEU A 297 38.69 -4.71 -48.33
C LEU A 297 38.24 -4.57 -46.88
N LEU A 298 37.22 -5.31 -46.44
CA LEU A 298 36.64 -5.18 -45.10
C LEU A 298 36.54 -6.57 -44.44
N LYS A 299 37.18 -6.73 -43.29
CA LYS A 299 36.96 -7.89 -42.41
C LYS A 299 35.90 -7.53 -41.38
N ILE A 300 34.73 -8.19 -41.47
CA ILE A 300 33.65 -8.02 -40.53
C ILE A 300 33.57 -9.30 -39.67
N GLN A 301 33.66 -9.16 -38.39
CA GLN A 301 33.43 -10.25 -37.44
C GLN A 301 32.02 -10.08 -36.83
N ILE A 302 31.20 -11.09 -37.03
CA ILE A 302 29.85 -11.14 -36.44
C ILE A 302 29.85 -12.22 -35.41
N ASN A 303 29.57 -11.85 -34.16
CA ASN A 303 29.34 -12.82 -33.10
C ASN A 303 27.95 -13.41 -33.29
N VAL A 304 27.87 -14.71 -33.53
CA VAL A 304 26.61 -15.41 -33.76
C VAL A 304 26.04 -15.95 -32.46
N THR A 305 26.88 -16.59 -31.63
CA THR A 305 26.45 -17.12 -30.35
C THR A 305 27.38 -16.66 -29.22
N ALA A 306 26.82 -16.41 -28.05
CA ALA A 306 27.56 -16.12 -26.83
C ALA A 306 26.94 -16.86 -25.65
N ILE A 307 27.76 -17.50 -24.82
CA ILE A 307 27.36 -18.12 -23.57
C ILE A 307 28.06 -17.40 -22.43
N TYR A 308 27.29 -16.87 -21.51
CA TYR A 308 27.76 -16.22 -20.30
C TYR A 308 27.54 -17.10 -19.08
N TYR A 309 28.45 -17.02 -18.13
CA TYR A 309 28.45 -17.82 -16.92
C TYR A 309 28.21 -16.96 -15.67
N PRO A 310 27.56 -17.47 -14.61
CA PRO A 310 27.36 -16.74 -13.37
C PRO A 310 28.69 -16.36 -12.71
N GLY A 311 28.69 -15.26 -11.95
CA GLY A 311 29.86 -14.75 -11.25
C GLY A 311 29.91 -13.23 -11.23
N THR A 312 31.03 -12.68 -10.79
CA THR A 312 31.26 -11.24 -10.66
C THR A 312 31.86 -10.65 -11.93
N TYR A 313 31.17 -9.65 -12.49
CA TYR A 313 31.61 -8.86 -13.65
C TYR A 313 31.97 -7.45 -13.18
N ASN A 314 33.24 -7.06 -13.40
CA ASN A 314 33.75 -5.75 -13.02
C ASN A 314 33.49 -4.67 -14.08
N ASN A 315 33.25 -5.06 -15.33
CA ASN A 315 32.92 -4.21 -16.45
C ASN A 315 31.43 -4.37 -16.78
N THR A 316 30.87 -3.48 -17.60
CA THR A 316 29.52 -3.63 -18.15
C THR A 316 29.40 -4.97 -18.86
N LEU A 317 28.41 -5.76 -18.50
CA LEU A 317 28.07 -6.99 -19.20
C LEU A 317 27.25 -6.62 -20.43
N ALA A 318 27.93 -6.49 -21.56
CA ALA A 318 27.30 -6.19 -22.84
C ALA A 318 27.17 -7.46 -23.69
N THR A 319 25.98 -7.73 -24.20
CA THR A 319 25.73 -8.83 -25.13
C THR A 319 25.90 -8.32 -26.55
N ASN A 320 26.87 -8.89 -27.25
CA ASN A 320 27.21 -8.49 -28.63
C ASN A 320 27.10 -9.65 -29.63
N ALA A 321 26.21 -10.61 -29.37
CA ALA A 321 25.92 -11.74 -30.20
C ALA A 321 24.44 -11.77 -30.63
N LEU A 322 24.13 -12.42 -31.75
CA LEU A 322 22.75 -12.61 -32.21
C LEU A 322 21.98 -13.57 -31.31
N VAL A 323 22.65 -14.60 -30.79
CA VAL A 323 22.07 -15.55 -29.84
C VAL A 323 22.92 -15.51 -28.59
N THR A 324 22.32 -15.11 -27.48
CA THR A 324 22.96 -15.05 -26.16
C THR A 324 22.28 -16.00 -25.21
N THR A 325 23.07 -16.81 -24.52
CA THR A 325 22.57 -17.70 -23.45
C THR A 325 23.26 -17.36 -22.14
N PHE A 326 22.46 -17.15 -21.12
CA PHE A 326 22.94 -17.04 -19.74
C PHE A 326 22.77 -18.38 -19.03
N GLU A 327 23.85 -18.94 -18.51
CA GLU A 327 23.82 -20.15 -17.71
C GLU A 327 23.17 -19.88 -16.33
N PRO A 328 22.52 -20.88 -15.72
CA PRO A 328 21.84 -20.70 -14.44
C PRO A 328 22.77 -20.21 -13.32
N GLY A 329 22.31 -19.22 -12.53
CA GLY A 329 23.04 -18.71 -11.37
C GLY A 329 22.95 -17.19 -11.21
N THR A 330 23.77 -16.66 -10.29
CA THR A 330 23.77 -15.24 -9.93
C THR A 330 24.91 -14.49 -10.62
N TYR A 331 24.55 -13.41 -11.29
CA TYR A 331 25.45 -12.48 -11.99
C TYR A 331 25.55 -11.20 -11.15
N ILE A 332 26.75 -10.91 -10.62
CA ILE A 332 27.01 -9.67 -9.87
C ILE A 332 27.69 -8.67 -10.80
N LEU A 333 26.95 -7.63 -11.15
CA LEU A 333 27.32 -6.65 -12.16
C LEU A 333 27.72 -5.34 -11.49
N LYS A 334 29.00 -4.96 -11.56
CA LYS A 334 29.50 -3.74 -10.91
C LYS A 334 29.33 -2.48 -11.77
N ASN A 335 29.23 -2.62 -13.09
CA ASN A 335 29.15 -1.50 -14.02
C ASN A 335 27.98 -1.60 -15.01
N GLY A 336 26.93 -2.37 -14.67
CA GLY A 336 25.68 -2.43 -15.44
C GLY A 336 25.55 -3.60 -16.40
N LEU A 337 24.43 -3.62 -17.08
CA LEU A 337 24.00 -4.64 -18.03
C LEU A 337 23.48 -3.96 -19.29
N ASP A 338 23.97 -4.44 -20.45
CA ASP A 338 23.58 -3.96 -21.76
C ASP A 338 23.23 -5.16 -22.66
N ILE A 339 21.94 -5.38 -22.88
CA ILE A 339 21.40 -6.44 -23.73
C ILE A 339 20.80 -5.79 -24.97
N GLU A 340 21.64 -5.25 -25.84
CA GLU A 340 21.19 -4.61 -27.09
C GLU A 340 21.47 -5.44 -28.35
N GLY A 341 22.29 -6.47 -28.25
CA GLY A 341 22.76 -7.26 -29.38
C GLY A 341 23.95 -6.63 -30.11
N PRO A 342 24.46 -7.28 -31.16
CA PRO A 342 25.66 -6.80 -31.87
C PRO A 342 25.38 -5.47 -32.54
N GLY A 343 26.20 -4.45 -32.26
CA GLY A 343 26.16 -3.15 -32.91
C GLY A 343 26.58 -3.24 -34.42
N LEU A 344 25.71 -3.77 -35.22
CA LEU A 344 25.98 -3.99 -36.66
C LEU A 344 25.68 -2.72 -37.49
N THR A 345 26.36 -1.64 -37.22
CA THR A 345 26.13 -0.34 -37.83
C THR A 345 26.28 -0.33 -39.38
N ASN A 346 26.90 -1.36 -39.96
CA ASN A 346 27.20 -1.43 -41.40
C ASN A 346 26.69 -2.69 -42.10
N ILE A 347 25.91 -3.54 -41.42
CA ILE A 347 25.39 -4.78 -42.02
C ILE A 347 23.87 -4.70 -42.10
N THR A 348 23.33 -4.78 -43.30
CA THR A 348 21.89 -4.78 -43.49
C THR A 348 21.28 -6.18 -43.31
N ALA A 349 20.04 -6.26 -42.82
CA ALA A 349 19.31 -7.52 -42.67
C ALA A 349 19.31 -8.40 -43.92
N PRO A 350 19.20 -7.86 -45.15
CA PRO A 350 19.31 -8.65 -46.40
C PRO A 350 20.68 -9.34 -46.55
N LEU A 351 21.77 -8.74 -46.12
CA LEU A 351 23.11 -9.34 -46.18
C LEU A 351 23.26 -10.52 -45.23
N LEU A 352 22.75 -10.39 -44.02
CA LEU A 352 22.72 -11.49 -43.05
C LEU A 352 21.88 -12.66 -43.52
N SER A 353 20.70 -12.36 -44.08
CA SER A 353 19.80 -13.34 -44.65
C SER A 353 20.43 -14.08 -45.86
N ALA A 354 21.16 -13.36 -46.73
CA ALA A 354 21.90 -13.96 -47.85
C ALA A 354 23.02 -14.92 -47.38
N LEU A 355 23.53 -14.73 -46.17
CA LEU A 355 24.51 -15.59 -45.52
C LEU A 355 23.89 -16.75 -44.73
N GLY A 356 22.56 -16.87 -44.74
CA GLY A 356 21.84 -17.87 -43.93
C GLY A 356 21.82 -17.57 -42.43
N ILE A 357 22.17 -16.34 -42.05
CA ILE A 357 22.16 -15.90 -40.67
C ILE A 357 20.84 -15.19 -40.36
N SER A 358 20.05 -15.73 -39.45
CA SER A 358 18.83 -15.06 -39.02
C SER A 358 19.17 -13.74 -38.33
N PRO A 359 18.59 -12.60 -38.76
CA PRO A 359 18.87 -11.31 -38.19
C PRO A 359 18.13 -11.08 -36.83
N ASN A 360 17.67 -12.11 -36.20
CA ASN A 360 16.93 -12.01 -34.93
C ASN A 360 17.88 -11.98 -33.74
N LEU A 361 17.61 -11.09 -32.77
CA LEU A 361 18.27 -11.14 -31.48
C LEU A 361 17.50 -12.14 -30.58
N ILE A 362 18.18 -13.16 -30.11
CA ILE A 362 17.63 -14.15 -29.18
C ILE A 362 18.50 -14.15 -27.94
N VAL A 363 17.88 -13.83 -26.80
CA VAL A 363 18.53 -13.90 -25.49
C VAL A 363 17.73 -14.83 -24.60
N SER A 364 18.40 -15.77 -24.00
CA SER A 364 17.77 -16.76 -23.11
C SER A 364 18.58 -16.95 -21.81
N GLY A 365 17.89 -17.17 -20.73
CA GLY A 365 18.49 -17.52 -19.43
C GLY A 365 17.42 -18.06 -18.49
N GLN A 366 17.61 -19.29 -18.03
CA GLN A 366 16.73 -19.90 -17.06
C GLN A 366 17.41 -19.95 -15.69
N ASN A 367 16.66 -19.67 -14.61
CA ASN A 367 17.17 -19.63 -13.25
C ASN A 367 18.34 -18.64 -13.09
N VAL A 368 18.22 -17.45 -13.64
CA VAL A 368 19.23 -16.39 -13.60
C VAL A 368 18.79 -15.25 -12.68
N THR A 369 19.75 -14.70 -11.93
CA THR A 369 19.56 -13.50 -11.11
C THR A 369 20.66 -12.50 -11.43
N PHE A 370 20.30 -11.26 -11.73
CA PHE A 370 21.20 -10.16 -11.97
C PHE A 370 21.20 -9.19 -10.79
N VAL A 371 22.30 -9.13 -10.04
CA VAL A 371 22.52 -8.16 -8.96
C VAL A 371 23.36 -7.02 -9.52
N VAL A 372 22.77 -5.85 -9.68
CA VAL A 372 23.43 -4.69 -10.31
C VAL A 372 23.80 -3.69 -9.23
N SER A 373 25.10 -3.53 -8.99
CA SER A 373 25.63 -2.62 -7.97
C SER A 373 26.16 -1.29 -8.53
N GLY A 374 26.09 -1.06 -9.83
CA GLY A 374 26.48 0.18 -10.50
C GLY A 374 26.21 0.16 -12.00
N GLY A 375 26.38 1.32 -12.64
CA GLY A 375 26.21 1.46 -14.09
C GLY A 375 24.76 1.57 -14.54
N THR A 376 24.50 1.28 -15.81
CA THR A 376 23.19 1.36 -16.47
C THR A 376 22.63 -0.03 -16.71
N VAL A 377 21.31 -0.15 -16.72
CA VAL A 377 20.64 -1.38 -17.14
C VAL A 377 19.79 -1.05 -18.37
N GLN A 378 20.17 -1.63 -19.50
CA GLN A 378 19.43 -1.52 -20.75
C GLN A 378 19.16 -2.91 -21.29
N ILE A 379 17.89 -3.20 -21.53
CA ILE A 379 17.43 -4.46 -22.07
C ILE A 379 16.51 -4.17 -23.22
N GLY A 380 16.89 -4.58 -24.40
CA GLY A 380 16.12 -4.41 -25.62
C GLY A 380 16.97 -3.87 -26.75
N ALA A 381 16.81 -4.45 -27.92
CA ALA A 381 17.48 -3.96 -29.11
C ALA A 381 16.89 -2.58 -29.47
N ASN A 382 17.77 -1.66 -29.85
CA ASN A 382 17.32 -0.49 -30.60
C ASN A 382 16.98 -0.97 -32.04
N PRO A 383 15.71 -1.16 -32.39
CA PRO A 383 15.32 -1.74 -33.67
C PRO A 383 15.77 -0.90 -34.86
N LEU A 384 16.07 0.39 -34.61
CA LEU A 384 16.52 1.33 -35.63
C LEU A 384 18.00 1.14 -36.02
N SER A 385 18.81 0.53 -35.16
CA SER A 385 20.26 0.36 -35.45
C SER A 385 20.59 -0.91 -36.22
N LEU A 386 19.70 -1.92 -36.25
CA LEU A 386 20.02 -3.23 -36.79
C LEU A 386 19.26 -3.60 -38.07
N GLY A 387 18.14 -2.96 -38.38
CA GLY A 387 17.24 -3.47 -39.44
C GLY A 387 16.87 -4.94 -39.20
N VAL A 388 16.91 -5.41 -37.99
CA VAL A 388 16.73 -6.81 -37.54
C VAL A 388 15.25 -7.09 -37.41
N GLY A 389 14.84 -8.30 -37.71
CA GLY A 389 13.43 -8.67 -37.81
C GLY A 389 12.70 -8.68 -36.50
N THR A 390 13.10 -9.48 -35.54
CA THR A 390 12.47 -9.59 -34.21
C THR A 390 13.52 -9.86 -33.15
N SER A 391 13.35 -9.33 -31.97
CA SER A 391 14.14 -9.74 -30.82
C SER A 391 13.26 -10.45 -29.81
N LEU A 392 13.77 -11.54 -29.26
CA LEU A 392 13.13 -12.37 -28.26
C LEU A 392 14.07 -12.48 -27.06
N ILE A 393 13.65 -11.97 -25.92
CA ILE A 393 14.40 -12.08 -24.67
C ILE A 393 13.56 -12.89 -23.68
N THR A 394 14.08 -14.04 -23.26
CA THR A 394 13.42 -14.93 -22.28
C THR A 394 14.37 -15.13 -21.08
N LEU A 395 14.03 -14.51 -19.97
CA LEU A 395 14.80 -14.61 -18.74
C LEU A 395 13.89 -15.02 -17.58
N THR A 396 14.27 -16.07 -16.86
CA THR A 396 13.48 -16.55 -15.71
C THR A 396 14.32 -16.57 -14.45
N ALA A 397 13.77 -16.07 -13.36
CA ALA A 397 14.39 -16.12 -12.04
C ALA A 397 14.40 -17.54 -11.46
N PRO A 398 15.34 -17.87 -10.57
CA PRO A 398 15.34 -19.13 -9.85
C PRO A 398 14.30 -19.11 -8.70
N ALA A 399 13.50 -20.16 -8.55
CA ALA A 399 12.66 -20.34 -7.37
C ALA A 399 13.50 -20.45 -6.08
N VAL A 400 14.67 -21.07 -6.18
CA VAL A 400 15.67 -21.14 -5.10
C VAL A 400 17.01 -20.63 -5.62
N ASN A 401 17.48 -19.52 -5.07
CA ASN A 401 18.75 -18.93 -5.45
C ASN A 401 19.92 -19.57 -4.67
N SER A 402 20.96 -20.01 -5.39
CA SER A 402 22.13 -20.66 -4.80
C SER A 402 23.05 -19.72 -4.00
N THR A 403 22.98 -18.41 -4.23
CA THR A 403 23.82 -17.41 -3.57
C THR A 403 23.19 -16.95 -2.26
N SER A 404 21.89 -16.69 -2.24
CA SER A 404 21.16 -16.24 -1.05
C SER A 404 19.65 -16.52 -1.20
N SER A 405 19.04 -16.98 -0.12
CA SER A 405 17.56 -17.15 -0.08
C SER A 405 16.80 -15.81 -0.22
N ALA A 406 17.45 -14.68 0.09
CA ALA A 406 16.88 -13.35 -0.11
C ALA A 406 16.69 -13.01 -1.61
N LEU A 407 17.36 -13.73 -2.51
CA LEU A 407 17.26 -13.59 -3.96
C LEU A 407 16.35 -14.65 -4.61
N ASN A 408 15.57 -15.40 -3.84
CA ASN A 408 14.62 -16.35 -4.39
C ASN A 408 13.56 -15.60 -5.23
N GLY A 409 13.28 -16.10 -6.41
CA GLY A 409 12.36 -15.48 -7.36
C GLY A 409 12.82 -14.12 -7.92
N MET A 410 14.03 -13.67 -7.59
CA MET A 410 14.58 -12.38 -8.03
C MET A 410 15.26 -12.51 -9.40
N LEU A 411 14.74 -11.77 -10.38
CA LEU A 411 15.37 -11.64 -11.70
C LEU A 411 16.38 -10.50 -11.71
N PHE A 412 15.99 -9.31 -11.22
CA PHE A 412 16.85 -8.15 -11.11
C PHE A 412 16.80 -7.55 -9.70
N ASP A 413 17.96 -7.44 -9.06
CA ASP A 413 18.20 -6.67 -7.84
C ASP A 413 19.12 -5.49 -8.16
N ILE A 414 18.54 -4.27 -8.20
CA ILE A 414 19.21 -3.04 -8.60
C ILE A 414 19.13 -2.03 -7.45
N THR A 415 19.84 -2.32 -6.38
CA THR A 415 19.83 -1.49 -5.15
C THR A 415 20.77 -0.30 -5.22
N SER A 416 21.75 -0.31 -6.13
CA SER A 416 22.62 0.84 -6.33
C SER A 416 21.86 2.05 -6.89
N PRO A 417 22.23 3.29 -6.52
CA PRO A 417 21.71 4.49 -7.15
C PRO A 417 22.20 4.56 -8.60
N VAL A 418 21.48 3.91 -9.49
CA VAL A 418 21.70 3.95 -10.94
C VAL A 418 21.09 5.26 -11.42
N THR A 419 21.88 6.13 -12.04
CA THR A 419 21.45 7.44 -12.51
C THR A 419 20.61 7.39 -13.79
N THR A 420 20.43 6.22 -14.38
CA THR A 420 19.72 6.00 -15.64
C THR A 420 18.50 5.11 -15.46
N SER A 421 17.46 5.42 -16.21
CA SER A 421 16.26 4.58 -16.28
C SER A 421 16.60 3.17 -16.76
N ILE A 422 16.01 2.19 -16.11
CA ILE A 422 16.02 0.83 -16.61
C ILE A 422 15.01 0.79 -17.75
N ASN A 423 15.51 0.63 -18.96
CA ASN A 423 14.66 0.50 -20.15
C ASN A 423 14.56 -0.99 -20.51
N LEU A 424 13.38 -1.55 -20.35
CA LEU A 424 13.06 -2.91 -20.78
C LEU A 424 12.38 -2.83 -22.16
N GLY A 425 13.10 -2.27 -23.11
CA GLY A 425 12.74 -1.79 -24.45
C GLY A 425 11.80 -2.61 -25.36
N ASP A 426 11.71 -2.19 -26.61
CA ASP A 426 10.74 -2.56 -27.66
C ASP A 426 10.84 -4.01 -28.18
N VAL A 427 10.91 -5.02 -27.31
CA VAL A 427 11.19 -6.41 -27.70
C VAL A 427 10.14 -7.34 -27.09
N LEU A 428 9.88 -8.47 -27.77
CA LEU A 428 9.14 -9.59 -27.16
C LEU A 428 9.93 -10.10 -25.96
N ASN A 429 9.66 -9.54 -24.79
CA ASN A 429 10.35 -9.90 -23.56
C ASN A 429 9.48 -10.84 -22.74
N ASP A 430 10.03 -11.99 -22.39
CA ASP A 430 9.51 -12.91 -21.40
C ASP A 430 10.44 -12.84 -20.17
N LEU A 431 10.14 -11.88 -19.26
CA LEU A 431 10.88 -11.66 -18.04
C LEU A 431 10.04 -12.20 -16.88
N GLN A 432 10.43 -13.34 -16.31
CA GLN A 432 9.73 -13.96 -15.20
C GLN A 432 10.53 -13.80 -13.89
N GLY A 433 9.92 -13.19 -12.90
CA GLY A 433 10.52 -12.95 -11.59
C GLY A 433 10.35 -11.53 -11.10
N VAL A 434 10.99 -11.23 -9.99
CA VAL A 434 10.93 -9.92 -9.35
C VAL A 434 11.99 -8.98 -9.95
N ILE A 435 11.56 -7.78 -10.30
CA ILE A 435 12.43 -6.65 -10.66
C ILE A 435 12.38 -5.65 -9.50
N TYR A 436 13.49 -5.52 -8.79
CA TYR A 436 13.64 -4.63 -7.64
C TYR A 436 14.63 -3.52 -7.94
N ALA A 437 14.16 -2.27 -8.02
CA ALA A 437 14.98 -1.09 -8.34
C ALA A 437 14.56 0.13 -7.50
N PRO A 438 14.78 0.10 -6.17
CA PRO A 438 14.22 1.10 -5.25
C PRO A 438 14.76 2.51 -5.47
N ASN A 439 15.93 2.65 -6.08
CA ASN A 439 16.63 3.91 -6.30
C ASN A 439 16.68 4.32 -7.79
N ALA A 440 16.02 3.57 -8.67
CA ALA A 440 16.02 3.83 -10.11
C ALA A 440 14.59 3.81 -10.70
N PRO A 441 14.30 4.71 -11.65
CA PRO A 441 13.08 4.62 -12.46
C PRO A 441 13.15 3.43 -13.41
N VAL A 442 12.04 2.69 -13.52
CA VAL A 442 11.90 1.58 -14.47
C VAL A 442 10.90 1.99 -15.55
N SER A 443 11.34 1.92 -16.80
CA SER A 443 10.49 2.04 -17.97
C SER A 443 10.29 0.65 -18.59
N LEU A 444 9.05 0.17 -18.54
CA LEU A 444 8.67 -1.08 -19.17
C LEU A 444 8.28 -0.78 -20.61
N GLY A 445 9.26 -0.71 -21.50
CA GLY A 445 9.03 -0.59 -22.94
C GLY A 445 8.44 -1.89 -23.50
N LEU A 446 7.35 -1.82 -24.29
CA LEU A 446 6.57 -2.99 -24.58
C LEU A 446 6.20 -3.09 -26.04
N VAL A 447 6.64 -4.17 -26.62
CA VAL A 447 6.00 -4.76 -27.80
C VAL A 447 5.43 -6.11 -27.36
N SER A 448 4.09 -6.20 -27.40
CA SER A 448 3.29 -7.44 -27.38
C SER A 448 3.93 -8.64 -26.64
N VAL A 449 3.80 -8.66 -25.34
CA VAL A 449 4.11 -9.87 -24.59
C VAL A 449 2.85 -10.72 -24.51
N ASN A 450 2.67 -11.58 -25.50
CA ASN A 450 1.65 -12.61 -25.45
C ASN A 450 2.30 -13.88 -24.87
N LEU A 451 2.52 -13.85 -23.55
CA LEU A 451 3.21 -14.90 -22.81
C LEU A 451 2.23 -16.02 -22.44
N THR A 452 2.07 -16.94 -23.35
CA THR A 452 1.34 -18.19 -23.09
C THR A 452 2.23 -19.33 -22.62
N LEU A 453 3.52 -19.08 -22.35
CA LEU A 453 4.47 -20.16 -22.04
C LEU A 453 4.41 -20.63 -20.59
N ASN A 454 3.98 -19.78 -19.67
CA ASN A 454 3.70 -20.20 -18.28
C ASN A 454 2.35 -19.62 -17.83
N PRO A 455 1.35 -20.46 -17.52
CA PRO A 455 0.02 -19.98 -17.15
C PRO A 455 -0.05 -19.25 -15.82
N ASN A 456 1.01 -19.29 -15.00
CA ASN A 456 1.05 -18.69 -13.67
C ASN A 456 2.46 -18.14 -13.32
N PRO A 457 2.99 -17.13 -14.01
CA PRO A 457 4.26 -16.53 -13.65
C PRO A 457 4.16 -15.66 -12.39
N CYS A 458 5.27 -15.55 -11.65
CA CYS A 458 5.44 -14.55 -10.61
C CYS A 458 6.17 -13.34 -11.21
N GLU A 459 5.45 -12.28 -11.53
CA GLU A 459 6.01 -11.05 -12.08
C GLU A 459 5.67 -9.89 -11.16
N ILE A 460 6.69 -9.31 -10.53
CA ILE A 460 6.55 -8.17 -9.62
C ILE A 460 7.60 -7.13 -9.99
N VAL A 461 7.17 -5.89 -10.16
CA VAL A 461 8.06 -4.74 -10.38
C VAL A 461 7.93 -3.79 -9.21
N VAL A 462 9.00 -3.61 -8.46
CA VAL A 462 9.10 -2.64 -7.37
C VAL A 462 10.26 -1.69 -7.69
N ALA A 463 9.95 -0.43 -7.95
CA ALA A 463 10.93 0.54 -8.40
C ALA A 463 10.71 1.92 -7.75
N GLN A 464 11.68 2.82 -7.90
CA GLN A 464 11.52 4.20 -7.46
C GLN A 464 10.28 4.84 -8.11
N SER A 465 10.19 4.74 -9.44
CA SER A 465 9.03 5.08 -10.24
C SER A 465 8.89 4.08 -11.39
N VAL A 466 7.67 3.91 -11.90
CA VAL A 466 7.40 2.99 -13.00
C VAL A 466 6.70 3.74 -14.13
N THR A 467 7.20 3.59 -15.34
CA THR A 467 6.58 4.15 -16.54
C THR A 467 6.24 3.02 -17.51
N LEU A 468 4.96 2.95 -17.87
CA LEU A 468 4.45 2.08 -18.90
C LEU A 468 4.25 2.94 -20.15
N PRO A 469 5.11 2.82 -21.20
CA PRO A 469 5.09 3.73 -22.33
C PRO A 469 3.96 3.44 -23.35
N THR A 470 3.81 4.35 -24.33
CA THR A 470 2.72 4.38 -25.31
C THR A 470 2.82 3.36 -26.46
N ALA A 471 3.45 2.22 -26.28
CA ALA A 471 3.56 1.22 -27.35
C ALA A 471 2.25 0.45 -27.59
N GLN A 472 1.97 0.07 -28.84
CA GLN A 472 0.71 -0.58 -29.29
C GLN A 472 0.59 -2.05 -28.87
N ALA A 473 1.05 -2.43 -27.71
CA ALA A 473 1.07 -3.82 -27.30
C ALA A 473 0.27 -4.09 -26.04
N ALA A 474 -0.44 -5.20 -26.02
CA ALA A 474 -1.12 -5.67 -24.83
C ALA A 474 -0.09 -6.14 -23.80
N ILE A 475 0.04 -5.44 -22.67
CA ILE A 475 0.71 -5.97 -21.51
C ILE A 475 -0.25 -6.91 -20.81
N ASN A 476 0.13 -8.15 -20.70
CA ASN A 476 -0.53 -9.11 -19.86
C ASN A 476 0.45 -9.47 -18.75
N LEU A 477 0.21 -8.97 -17.53
CA LEU A 477 0.95 -9.35 -16.33
C LEU A 477 0.09 -10.32 -15.51
N PRO A 478 0.18 -11.62 -15.80
CA PRO A 478 -0.53 -12.62 -15.03
C PRO A 478 0.29 -12.93 -13.76
N THR A 479 0.13 -12.12 -12.70
CA THR A 479 0.73 -12.48 -11.42
C THR A 479 -0.17 -13.46 -10.69
N SER A 480 0.37 -14.63 -10.40
CA SER A 480 -0.30 -15.65 -9.60
C SER A 480 0.29 -15.65 -8.20
N GLN A 481 -0.55 -15.39 -7.18
CA GLN A 481 -0.13 -15.47 -5.79
C GLN A 481 0.49 -16.84 -5.46
N ALA A 482 -0.09 -17.91 -5.97
CA ALA A 482 0.41 -19.26 -5.76
C ALA A 482 1.79 -19.49 -6.39
N ALA A 483 2.04 -18.93 -7.59
CA ALA A 483 3.34 -19.00 -8.24
C ALA A 483 4.40 -18.23 -7.45
N CYS A 484 4.10 -17.00 -7.00
CA CYS A 484 5.03 -16.23 -6.19
C CYS A 484 5.37 -16.93 -4.88
N GLN A 485 4.39 -17.52 -4.21
CA GLN A 485 4.64 -18.28 -2.98
C GLN A 485 5.48 -19.54 -3.22
N SER A 486 5.27 -20.25 -4.36
CA SER A 486 6.09 -21.40 -4.72
C SER A 486 7.55 -21.03 -4.99
N ASP A 487 7.79 -19.82 -5.47
CA ASP A 487 9.12 -19.27 -5.72
C ASP A 487 9.73 -18.58 -4.47
N GLY A 488 9.04 -18.66 -3.33
CA GLY A 488 9.50 -18.06 -2.07
C GLY A 488 9.47 -16.52 -2.07
N VAL A 489 8.70 -15.92 -2.98
CA VAL A 489 8.57 -14.46 -3.11
C VAL A 489 7.47 -13.94 -2.21
N THR A 490 7.78 -12.94 -1.40
CA THR A 490 6.80 -12.20 -0.62
C THR A 490 6.15 -11.14 -1.49
N ILE A 491 4.83 -11.21 -1.64
CA ILE A 491 4.06 -10.26 -2.45
C ILE A 491 3.74 -9.02 -1.62
N PRO A 492 3.90 -7.79 -2.15
CA PRO A 492 3.39 -6.60 -1.49
C PRO A 492 1.86 -6.55 -1.55
N TYR A 493 1.23 -6.06 -0.47
CA TYR A 493 -0.21 -5.89 -0.37
C TYR A 493 -0.57 -4.49 0.10
N PRO A 494 -1.72 -3.94 -0.30
CA PRO A 494 -2.29 -2.75 0.31
C PRO A 494 -2.48 -2.92 1.81
N GLN A 495 -2.33 -1.83 2.56
CA GLN A 495 -2.45 -1.82 4.00
C GLN A 495 -3.65 -1.00 4.45
N TYR A 496 -4.24 -1.39 5.57
CA TYR A 496 -5.27 -0.62 6.26
C TYR A 496 -5.08 -0.71 7.77
N VAL A 497 -5.64 0.26 8.49
CA VAL A 497 -5.59 0.26 9.96
C VAL A 497 -6.92 -0.22 10.50
N GLU A 498 -6.86 -1.14 11.43
CA GLU A 498 -8.01 -1.69 12.14
C GLU A 498 -7.85 -1.50 13.65
N LEU A 499 -8.95 -1.10 14.32
CA LEU A 499 -9.01 -1.12 15.77
C LEU A 499 -9.22 -2.56 16.23
N THR A 500 -8.29 -3.02 17.06
CA THR A 500 -8.40 -4.32 17.74
C THR A 500 -8.80 -4.05 19.19
N GLN A 501 -10.01 -4.44 19.58
CA GLN A 501 -10.49 -4.31 20.95
C GLN A 501 -10.09 -5.50 21.79
#